data_1ccf142e1b607d9bd849544d3dec251f
#
_entry.id   1ccf142e1b607d9bd849544d3dec251f
#
_cell.length_a   1.000
_cell.length_b   1.000
_cell.length_c   1.000
_cell.angle_alpha   90.00
_cell.angle_beta   90.00
_cell.angle_gamma   90.00
#
_symmetry.space_group_name_H-M   'P 1'
#
loop_
_entity.id
_entity.type
_entity.pdbx_description
1 polymer ?
#
loop_
_entity_poly.entity_id
_entity_poly.type
_entity_poly.pdbx_seq_one_letter_code
_entity_poly.pdbx_strand_id
1 'polypeptide(L)'
;MAWRGSIEIKDRIFGTLVYCFAIFDAIFFSTFLVNQFPLFSFFLLPGFPIAVVYRFSVQLFGMFGSFLVFMILFLGIVRNDRISHFVRYNTMQTILIGILLSLIQLIMQWALIPAFGNSGLFIETLYNVVFLGSIAASYYSMIQSVLGRYAEIPTISEAAYSQVRY
;
A
#
# COMPACT_ATOMS: atom_id res chain seq x y z
N MET A 1 10.99 24.05 13.41
CA MET A 1 10.51 23.46 12.14
C MET A 1 11.71 22.94 11.38
N ALA A 2 11.88 21.62 11.27
CA ALA A 2 12.98 21.05 10.48
C ALA A 2 12.77 21.43 9.00
N TRP A 3 13.81 21.92 8.33
CA TRP A 3 13.77 22.33 6.94
C TRP A 3 13.54 21.10 6.04
N ARG A 4 12.33 20.99 5.51
CA ARG A 4 11.88 19.84 4.68
C ARG A 4 12.23 20.01 3.21
N GLY A 5 13.33 20.62 2.82
CA GLY A 5 13.73 20.76 1.42
C GLY A 5 12.61 21.17 0.44
N SER A 6 12.92 21.70 -0.73
CA SER A 6 11.92 21.93 -1.79
C SER A 6 11.51 20.60 -2.42
N ILE A 7 10.20 20.29 -2.45
CA ILE A 7 9.67 19.09 -3.11
C ILE A 7 9.65 19.34 -4.61
N GLU A 8 10.53 18.66 -5.34
CA GLU A 8 10.62 18.75 -6.79
C GLU A 8 9.49 17.96 -7.48
N ILE A 9 9.27 18.22 -8.76
CA ILE A 9 8.25 17.51 -9.56
C ILE A 9 8.53 16.00 -9.59
N LYS A 10 9.81 15.60 -9.72
CA LYS A 10 10.21 14.19 -9.68
C LYS A 10 9.83 13.51 -8.35
N ASP A 11 9.98 14.23 -7.21
CA ASP A 11 9.62 13.69 -5.91
C ASP A 11 8.11 13.43 -5.79
N ARG A 12 7.29 14.32 -6.38
CA ARG A 12 5.83 14.16 -6.43
C ARG A 12 5.44 12.95 -7.25
N ILE A 13 6.07 12.75 -8.43
CA ILE A 13 5.82 11.60 -9.29
C ILE A 13 6.17 10.31 -8.56
N PHE A 14 7.40 10.18 -8.04
CA PHE A 14 7.81 8.98 -7.31
C PHE A 14 7.00 8.74 -6.05
N GLY A 15 6.75 9.79 -5.25
CA GLY A 15 5.91 9.71 -4.06
C GLY A 15 4.47 9.28 -4.35
N THR A 16 3.95 9.60 -5.54
CA THR A 16 2.62 9.14 -5.99
C THR A 16 2.65 7.68 -6.45
N LEU A 17 3.64 7.32 -7.28
CA LEU A 17 3.72 5.98 -7.87
C LEU A 17 3.90 4.87 -6.84
N VAL A 18 4.55 5.13 -5.70
CA VAL A 18 4.73 4.10 -4.67
C VAL A 18 3.39 3.58 -4.11
N TYR A 19 2.32 4.39 -4.10
CA TYR A 19 1.00 3.94 -3.64
C TYR A 19 0.33 2.91 -4.55
N CYS A 20 0.84 2.70 -5.77
CA CYS A 20 0.42 1.59 -6.61
C CYS A 20 0.66 0.23 -5.94
N PHE A 21 1.68 0.11 -5.06
CA PHE A 21 1.91 -1.09 -4.25
C PHE A 21 0.79 -1.31 -3.24
N ALA A 22 0.34 -0.27 -2.53
CA ALA A 22 -0.77 -0.37 -1.58
C ALA A 22 -2.10 -0.74 -2.29
N ILE A 23 -2.34 -0.20 -3.50
CA ILE A 23 -3.49 -0.57 -4.33
C ILE A 23 -3.40 -2.04 -4.76
N PHE A 24 -2.20 -2.53 -5.11
CA PHE A 24 -1.99 -3.94 -5.43
C PHE A 24 -2.30 -4.85 -4.23
N ASP A 25 -1.82 -4.50 -3.03
CA ASP A 25 -2.08 -5.26 -1.81
C ASP A 25 -3.57 -5.31 -1.45
N ALA A 26 -4.33 -4.27 -1.83
CA ALA A 26 -5.78 -4.21 -1.63
C ALA A 26 -6.58 -5.15 -2.55
N ILE A 27 -5.99 -5.68 -3.65
CA ILE A 27 -6.67 -6.55 -4.62
C ILE A 27 -7.27 -7.78 -3.93
N PHE A 28 -6.59 -8.34 -2.94
CA PHE A 28 -7.10 -9.50 -2.20
C PHE A 28 -8.50 -9.24 -1.60
N PHE A 29 -8.74 -8.05 -1.09
CA PHE A 29 -9.99 -7.66 -0.44
C PHE A 29 -11.08 -7.19 -1.42
N SER A 30 -10.78 -7.06 -2.72
CA SER A 30 -11.72 -6.55 -3.72
C SER A 30 -12.79 -7.57 -4.15
N THR A 31 -12.59 -8.86 -3.85
CA THR A 31 -13.32 -9.99 -4.44
C THR A 31 -14.84 -9.83 -4.39
N PHE A 32 -15.41 -9.54 -3.22
CA PHE A 32 -16.86 -9.44 -3.07
C PHE A 32 -17.41 -8.19 -3.76
N LEU A 33 -16.81 -7.04 -3.51
CA LEU A 33 -17.31 -5.76 -4.04
C LEU A 33 -17.20 -5.68 -5.57
N VAL A 34 -16.09 -6.14 -6.14
CA VAL A 34 -15.87 -6.14 -7.60
C VAL A 34 -16.80 -7.14 -8.30
N ASN A 35 -17.10 -8.28 -7.68
CA ASN A 35 -18.06 -9.24 -8.23
C ASN A 35 -19.49 -8.69 -8.26
N GLN A 36 -19.89 -7.91 -7.22
CA GLN A 36 -21.20 -7.27 -7.18
C GLN A 36 -21.27 -6.01 -8.05
N PHE A 37 -20.20 -5.23 -8.07
CA PHE A 37 -20.10 -3.96 -8.76
C PHE A 37 -18.79 -3.85 -9.55
N PRO A 38 -18.75 -4.35 -10.80
CA PRO A 38 -17.54 -4.41 -11.63
C PRO A 38 -16.83 -3.06 -11.83
N LEU A 39 -17.56 -1.94 -11.69
CA LEU A 39 -17.01 -0.59 -11.77
C LEU A 39 -15.87 -0.35 -10.76
N PHE A 40 -15.89 -1.00 -9.60
CA PHE A 40 -14.81 -0.86 -8.62
C PHE A 40 -13.47 -1.43 -9.09
N SER A 41 -13.44 -2.27 -10.13
CA SER A 41 -12.20 -2.75 -10.73
C SER A 41 -11.34 -1.63 -11.32
N PHE A 42 -11.94 -0.51 -11.75
CA PHE A 42 -11.18 0.65 -12.26
C PHE A 42 -10.24 1.25 -11.20
N PHE A 43 -10.61 1.18 -9.93
CA PHE A 43 -9.74 1.66 -8.85
C PHE A 43 -8.50 0.78 -8.63
N LEU A 44 -8.46 -0.41 -9.19
CA LEU A 44 -7.33 -1.33 -9.11
C LEU A 44 -6.32 -1.15 -10.26
N LEU A 45 -6.67 -0.40 -11.31
CA LEU A 45 -5.83 -0.21 -12.50
C LEU A 45 -4.38 0.21 -12.17
N PRO A 46 -4.12 1.16 -11.25
CA PRO A 46 -2.74 1.54 -10.91
C PRO A 46 -1.93 0.41 -10.25
N GLY A 47 -2.60 -0.56 -9.64
CA GLY A 47 -1.95 -1.73 -9.01
C GLY A 47 -1.50 -2.81 -10.00
N PHE A 48 -2.08 -2.88 -11.20
CA PHE A 48 -1.74 -3.94 -12.17
C PHE A 48 -0.27 -3.97 -12.61
N PRO A 49 0.42 -2.84 -12.89
CA PRO A 49 1.85 -2.87 -13.19
C PRO A 49 2.67 -3.51 -12.07
N ILE A 50 2.25 -3.33 -10.82
CA ILE A 50 2.93 -3.91 -9.66
C ILE A 50 2.77 -5.43 -9.62
N ALA A 51 1.65 -5.97 -10.10
CA ALA A 51 1.45 -7.40 -10.25
C ALA A 51 2.53 -8.05 -11.12
N VAL A 52 2.99 -7.36 -12.17
CA VAL A 52 4.08 -7.82 -13.03
C VAL A 52 5.40 -7.89 -12.24
N VAL A 53 5.69 -6.87 -11.42
CA VAL A 53 6.89 -6.83 -10.56
C VAL A 53 6.88 -8.01 -9.59
N TYR A 54 5.77 -8.25 -8.91
CA TYR A 54 5.64 -9.38 -7.96
C TYR A 54 5.72 -10.74 -8.68
N ARG A 55 5.05 -10.90 -9.82
CA ARG A 55 5.15 -12.14 -10.62
C ARG A 55 6.59 -12.45 -11.02
N PHE A 56 7.30 -11.45 -11.53
CA PHE A 56 8.69 -11.60 -11.93
C PHE A 56 9.59 -11.94 -10.74
N SER A 57 9.41 -11.26 -9.60
CA SER A 57 10.20 -11.55 -8.40
C SER A 57 9.93 -12.95 -7.86
N VAL A 58 8.67 -13.41 -7.84
CA VAL A 58 8.32 -14.77 -7.40
C VAL A 58 8.83 -15.82 -8.40
N GLN A 59 8.81 -15.54 -9.69
CA GLN A 59 9.34 -16.45 -10.71
C GLN A 59 10.86 -16.66 -10.56
N LEU A 60 11.61 -15.61 -10.20
CA LEU A 60 13.07 -15.68 -10.05
C LEU A 60 13.50 -16.24 -8.68
N PHE A 61 12.79 -15.88 -7.62
CA PHE A 61 13.21 -16.11 -6.23
C PHE A 61 12.23 -16.96 -5.42
N GLY A 62 11.19 -17.52 -6.06
CA GLY A 62 10.19 -18.34 -5.40
C GLY A 62 9.46 -17.59 -4.29
N MET A 63 9.23 -18.25 -3.16
CA MET A 63 8.54 -17.68 -2.01
C MET A 63 9.18 -16.42 -1.42
N PHE A 64 10.48 -16.22 -1.66
CA PHE A 64 11.20 -15.03 -1.19
C PHE A 64 10.99 -13.79 -2.08
N GLY A 65 10.36 -13.94 -3.25
CA GLY A 65 10.17 -12.85 -4.20
C GLY A 65 9.45 -11.63 -3.61
N SER A 66 8.35 -11.85 -2.89
CA SER A 66 7.61 -10.75 -2.24
C SER A 66 8.42 -10.07 -1.14
N PHE A 67 9.18 -10.84 -0.37
CA PHE A 67 10.09 -10.31 0.65
C PHE A 67 11.20 -9.46 0.03
N LEU A 68 11.75 -9.87 -1.12
CA LEU A 68 12.76 -9.07 -1.83
C LEU A 68 12.21 -7.74 -2.34
N VAL A 69 10.98 -7.70 -2.85
CA VAL A 69 10.32 -6.44 -3.23
C VAL A 69 10.22 -5.51 -2.01
N PHE A 70 9.76 -6.02 -0.88
CA PHE A 70 9.74 -5.26 0.38
C PHE A 70 11.13 -4.74 0.76
N MET A 71 12.15 -5.60 0.73
CA MET A 71 13.54 -5.23 1.07
C MET A 71 14.10 -4.15 0.14
N ILE A 72 13.79 -4.22 -1.16
CA ILE A 72 14.20 -3.19 -2.14
C ILE A 72 13.54 -1.85 -1.80
N LEU A 73 12.24 -1.83 -1.52
CA LEU A 73 11.54 -0.60 -1.13
C LEU A 73 12.10 -0.04 0.19
N PHE A 74 12.30 -0.89 1.19
CA PHE A 74 12.74 -0.46 2.51
C PHE A 74 14.20 -0.01 2.52
N LEU A 75 15.13 -0.86 2.08
CA LEU A 75 16.56 -0.55 2.09
C LEU A 75 16.97 0.38 0.93
N GLY A 76 16.40 0.17 -0.25
CA GLY A 76 16.76 0.93 -1.46
C GLY A 76 16.17 2.35 -1.46
N ILE A 77 14.99 2.55 -0.88
CA ILE A 77 14.33 3.85 -0.87
C ILE A 77 14.28 4.44 0.54
N VAL A 78 13.62 3.77 1.51
CA VAL A 78 13.37 4.38 2.84
C VAL A 78 14.67 4.65 3.60
N ARG A 79 15.66 3.75 3.53
CA ARG A 79 16.94 3.87 4.23
C ARG A 79 18.03 4.61 3.44
N ASN A 80 17.72 5.04 2.24
CA ASN A 80 18.69 5.71 1.37
C ASN A 80 18.61 7.24 1.53
N ASP A 81 19.58 7.82 2.20
CA ASP A 81 19.63 9.27 2.49
C ASP A 81 19.86 10.15 1.24
N ARG A 82 20.18 9.53 0.07
CA ARG A 82 20.27 10.25 -1.22
C ARG A 82 18.90 10.54 -1.82
N ILE A 83 17.85 9.88 -1.33
CA ILE A 83 16.47 10.05 -1.78
C ILE A 83 15.79 11.10 -0.90
N SER A 84 14.97 11.95 -1.50
CA SER A 84 14.28 13.01 -0.78
C SER A 84 13.43 12.46 0.37
N HIS A 85 13.37 13.17 1.48
CA HIS A 85 12.54 12.79 2.63
C HIS A 85 11.08 12.55 2.24
N PHE A 86 10.58 13.31 1.26
CA PHE A 86 9.22 13.17 0.76
C PHE A 86 8.97 11.78 0.13
N VAL A 87 9.84 11.31 -0.74
CA VAL A 87 9.71 9.97 -1.38
C VAL A 87 9.89 8.87 -0.34
N ARG A 88 10.86 9.00 0.55
CA ARG A 88 11.11 8.06 1.65
C ARG A 88 9.89 7.91 2.57
N TYR A 89 9.27 9.04 2.93
CA TYR A 89 8.05 9.05 3.74
C TYR A 89 6.88 8.35 3.06
N ASN A 90 6.58 8.71 1.81
CA ASN A 90 5.48 8.10 1.06
C ASN A 90 5.71 6.59 0.85
N THR A 91 6.97 6.18 0.61
CA THR A 91 7.33 4.76 0.51
C THR A 91 7.13 4.04 1.84
N MET A 92 7.56 4.63 2.95
CA MET A 92 7.36 4.03 4.28
C MET A 92 5.88 3.90 4.62
N GLN A 93 5.08 4.91 4.30
CA GLN A 93 3.63 4.89 4.50
C GLN A 93 2.97 3.77 3.67
N THR A 94 3.37 3.62 2.41
CA THR A 94 2.91 2.51 1.54
C THR A 94 3.26 1.15 2.13
N ILE A 95 4.49 0.96 2.61
CA ILE A 95 4.93 -0.28 3.28
C ILE A 95 4.07 -0.57 4.51
N LEU A 96 3.78 0.43 5.34
CA LEU A 96 2.96 0.26 6.54
C LEU A 96 1.51 -0.11 6.19
N ILE A 97 0.93 0.46 5.13
CA ILE A 97 -0.38 0.04 4.62
C ILE A 97 -0.33 -1.43 4.19
N GLY A 98 0.68 -1.84 3.42
CA GLY A 98 0.86 -3.23 2.98
C GLY A 98 1.01 -4.20 4.14
N ILE A 99 1.80 -3.86 5.16
CA ILE A 99 1.93 -4.67 6.39
C ILE A 99 0.58 -4.81 7.10
N LEU A 100 -0.16 -3.70 7.26
CA LEU A 100 -1.48 -3.71 7.89
C LEU A 100 -2.44 -4.63 7.12
N LEU A 101 -2.50 -4.51 5.80
CA LEU A 101 -3.34 -5.36 4.95
C LEU A 101 -2.93 -6.84 5.06
N SER A 102 -1.63 -7.13 5.07
CA SER A 102 -1.13 -8.50 5.22
C SER A 102 -1.50 -9.11 6.58
N LEU A 103 -1.45 -8.33 7.66
CA LEU A 103 -1.88 -8.78 8.99
C LEU A 103 -3.38 -9.03 9.04
N ILE A 104 -4.20 -8.14 8.45
CA ILE A 104 -5.65 -8.33 8.35
C ILE A 104 -5.94 -9.60 7.54
N GLN A 105 -5.27 -9.79 6.40
CA GLN A 105 -5.41 -10.99 5.57
C GLN A 105 -5.09 -12.26 6.36
N LEU A 106 -4.01 -12.26 7.15
CA LEU A 106 -3.62 -13.38 7.99
C LEU A 106 -4.72 -13.71 9.01
N ILE A 107 -5.24 -12.70 9.72
CA ILE A 107 -6.32 -12.87 10.70
C ILE A 107 -7.58 -13.41 10.00
N MET A 108 -7.92 -12.89 8.83
CA MET A 108 -9.08 -13.37 8.08
C MET A 108 -8.92 -14.83 7.69
N GLN A 109 -7.78 -15.23 7.14
CA GLN A 109 -7.55 -16.60 6.65
C GLN A 109 -7.45 -17.63 7.78
N TRP A 110 -6.80 -17.30 8.88
CA TRP A 110 -6.49 -18.25 9.94
C TRP A 110 -7.47 -18.25 11.11
N ALA A 111 -8.21 -17.17 11.31
CA ALA A 111 -9.14 -17.05 12.43
C ALA A 111 -10.61 -16.88 11.98
N LEU A 112 -10.89 -15.87 11.14
CA LEU A 112 -12.27 -15.49 10.86
C LEU A 112 -12.94 -16.43 9.85
N ILE A 113 -12.27 -16.80 8.77
CA ILE A 113 -12.83 -17.73 7.77
C ILE A 113 -13.08 -19.13 8.35
N PRO A 114 -12.17 -19.75 9.12
CA PRO A 114 -12.46 -21.01 9.79
C PRO A 114 -13.62 -20.93 10.81
N ALA A 115 -13.81 -19.78 11.45
CA ALA A 115 -14.87 -19.60 12.46
C ALA A 115 -16.24 -19.29 11.84
N PHE A 116 -16.31 -18.49 10.76
CA PHE A 116 -17.55 -17.95 10.21
C PHE A 116 -17.85 -18.42 8.78
N GLY A 117 -16.94 -19.20 8.16
CA GLY A 117 -17.05 -19.63 6.77
C GLY A 117 -16.48 -18.61 5.76
N ASN A 118 -16.38 -19.04 4.49
CA ASN A 118 -15.81 -18.22 3.42
C ASN A 118 -16.78 -17.15 2.87
N SER A 119 -18.06 -17.28 3.17
CA SER A 119 -19.11 -16.40 2.66
C SER A 119 -20.11 -16.13 3.77
N GLY A 120 -20.72 -14.98 3.70
CA GLY A 120 -21.69 -14.52 4.67
C GLY A 120 -21.53 -13.03 4.93
N LEU A 121 -22.62 -12.38 5.36
CA LEU A 121 -22.69 -10.94 5.53
C LEU A 121 -21.52 -10.36 6.33
N PHE A 122 -21.08 -11.06 7.36
CA PHE A 122 -19.98 -10.60 8.21
C PHE A 122 -18.64 -10.57 7.45
N ILE A 123 -18.26 -11.67 6.80
CA ILE A 123 -17.02 -11.79 6.05
C ILE A 123 -17.02 -10.83 4.86
N GLU A 124 -18.10 -10.79 4.08
CA GLU A 124 -18.24 -9.88 2.95
C GLU A 124 -18.13 -8.41 3.37
N THR A 125 -18.76 -8.04 4.48
CA THR A 125 -18.67 -6.69 5.02
C THR A 125 -17.24 -6.32 5.41
N LEU A 126 -16.51 -7.22 6.08
CA LEU A 126 -15.12 -6.99 6.45
C LEU A 126 -14.23 -6.81 5.23
N TYR A 127 -14.35 -7.68 4.21
CA TYR A 127 -13.62 -7.53 2.95
C TYR A 127 -13.89 -6.17 2.31
N ASN A 128 -15.16 -5.79 2.20
CA ASN A 128 -15.57 -4.53 1.57
C ASN A 128 -15.06 -3.31 2.34
N VAL A 129 -15.14 -3.32 3.68
CA VAL A 129 -14.64 -2.23 4.53
C VAL A 129 -13.13 -2.08 4.40
N VAL A 130 -12.37 -3.18 4.46
CA VAL A 130 -10.91 -3.15 4.32
C VAL A 130 -10.53 -2.68 2.92
N PHE A 131 -11.20 -3.19 1.88
CA PHE A 131 -10.98 -2.76 0.50
C PHE A 131 -11.22 -1.27 0.32
N LEU A 132 -12.41 -0.78 0.67
CA LEU A 132 -12.77 0.63 0.51
C LEU A 132 -11.86 1.55 1.33
N GLY A 133 -11.53 1.16 2.57
CA GLY A 133 -10.62 1.92 3.42
C GLY A 133 -9.21 2.01 2.84
N SER A 134 -8.65 0.90 2.33
CA SER A 134 -7.32 0.88 1.74
C SER A 134 -7.24 1.66 0.42
N ILE A 135 -8.25 1.53 -0.44
CA ILE A 135 -8.36 2.30 -1.68
C ILE A 135 -8.50 3.80 -1.38
N ALA A 136 -9.38 4.18 -0.46
CA ALA A 136 -9.55 5.59 -0.06
C ALA A 136 -8.25 6.18 0.50
N ALA A 137 -7.56 5.46 1.39
CA ALA A 137 -6.27 5.89 1.94
C ALA A 137 -5.21 6.04 0.85
N SER A 138 -5.11 5.08 -0.09
CA SER A 138 -4.13 5.10 -1.18
C SER A 138 -4.38 6.28 -2.12
N TYR A 139 -5.60 6.47 -2.59
CA TYR A 139 -5.94 7.58 -3.50
C TYR A 139 -5.83 8.94 -2.81
N TYR A 140 -6.26 9.07 -1.56
CA TYR A 140 -6.02 10.29 -0.77
C TYR A 140 -4.54 10.64 -0.74
N SER A 141 -3.69 9.65 -0.46
CA SER A 141 -2.25 9.84 -0.39
C SER A 141 -1.62 10.17 -1.74
N MET A 142 -2.11 9.53 -2.83
CA MET A 142 -1.69 9.87 -4.19
C MET A 142 -2.01 11.33 -4.54
N ILE A 143 -3.23 11.79 -4.23
CA ILE A 143 -3.66 13.17 -4.48
C ILE A 143 -2.78 14.14 -3.69
N GLN A 144 -2.55 13.90 -2.40
CA GLN A 144 -1.67 14.74 -1.59
C GLN A 144 -0.24 14.77 -2.13
N SER A 145 0.28 13.63 -2.57
CA SER A 145 1.63 13.54 -3.14
C SER A 145 1.77 14.32 -4.44
N VAL A 146 0.78 14.27 -5.34
CA VAL A 146 0.76 15.09 -6.57
C VAL A 146 0.80 16.58 -6.23
N LEU A 147 0.07 16.98 -5.18
CA LEU A 147 0.06 18.37 -4.70
C LEU A 147 1.36 18.77 -3.96
N GLY A 148 2.29 17.84 -3.77
CA GLY A 148 3.52 18.05 -3.01
C GLY A 148 3.27 18.20 -1.51
N ARG A 149 2.23 17.57 -0.98
CA ARG A 149 1.88 17.57 0.44
C ARG A 149 2.09 16.17 1.02
N TYR A 150 2.48 16.14 2.29
CA TYR A 150 2.52 14.88 3.03
C TYR A 150 1.08 14.43 3.33
N ALA A 151 0.74 13.21 2.94
CA ALA A 151 -0.55 12.64 3.29
C ALA A 151 -0.56 12.28 4.78
N GLU A 152 -1.56 12.74 5.50
CA GLU A 152 -1.69 12.43 6.93
C GLU A 152 -2.84 11.44 7.13
N ILE A 153 -2.45 10.17 7.32
CA ILE A 153 -3.36 9.09 7.68
C ILE A 153 -3.16 8.83 9.18
N PRO A 154 -4.20 8.90 10.01
CA PRO A 154 -4.09 8.66 11.44
C PRO A 154 -3.29 7.39 11.75
N THR A 155 -2.42 7.42 12.74
CA THR A 155 -1.56 6.32 13.20
C THR A 155 -0.47 5.92 12.20
N ILE A 156 -0.80 5.71 10.92
CA ILE A 156 0.16 5.29 9.87
C ILE A 156 1.20 6.37 9.62
N SER A 157 0.76 7.64 9.55
CA SER A 157 1.66 8.77 9.32
C SER A 157 2.65 8.98 10.47
N GLU A 158 2.20 8.84 11.71
CA GLU A 158 3.07 8.94 12.89
C GLU A 158 4.13 7.83 12.87
N ALA A 159 3.72 6.60 12.56
CA ALA A 159 4.63 5.48 12.41
C ALA A 159 5.63 5.70 11.26
N ALA A 160 5.19 6.25 10.12
CA ALA A 160 6.07 6.57 8.99
C ALA A 160 7.10 7.65 9.37
N TYR A 161 6.69 8.73 10.05
CA TYR A 161 7.61 9.77 10.52
C TYR A 161 8.65 9.23 11.51
N SER A 162 8.28 8.30 12.39
CA SER A 162 9.21 7.72 13.37
C SER A 162 10.32 6.87 12.71
N GLN A 163 10.04 6.30 11.54
CA GLN A 163 10.97 5.41 10.81
C GLN A 163 11.85 6.15 9.80
N VAL A 164 11.38 7.27 9.26
CA VAL A 164 12.14 8.07 8.28
C VAL A 164 12.91 9.17 9.01
N ARG A 165 14.24 8.96 9.15
CA ARG A 165 15.14 9.96 9.74
C ARG A 165 15.28 11.15 8.79
N TYR A 166 15.38 12.34 9.37
CA TYR A 166 15.72 13.61 8.69
C TYR A 166 17.16 13.62 8.23
#